data_debc1b666c7e63af6321657e47b6049c
#
_entry.id   debc1b666c7e63af6321657e47b6049c
#
_cell.length_a   1.000
_cell.length_b   1.000
_cell.length_c   1.000
_cell.angle_alpha   90.00
_cell.angle_beta   90.00
_cell.angle_gamma   90.00
#
_symmetry.space_group_name_H-M   'P 1'
#
loop_
_entity.id
_entity.type
_entity.pdbx_description
1 polymer ?
#
loop_
_entity_poly.entity_id
_entity_poly.type
_entity_poly.pdbx_seq_one_letter_code
_entity_poly.pdbx_strand_id
1 'polypeptide(L)'
;MQTHSQTITVGMDAWSILSDIELSIKKKIESVGTPLKDWDVDIFRGVLTGYNDAFIISSEKREEILANCADESERQRTAAIIRPILRGRDIKRYGYSWSGLWLINTHNGTNEDLERIHIEDYPSVKEHLDNYWLSIEKRADKGDTPYNLRNCAYLDLLSQPKIVWGEISDKTKFCLDREGKYVPEATTFMLSGERLTLLLAFLNCSVSEYMFSTIGTTTGVGTVRWKKFKIEQLYVPRNIDETMAQAIEEQCERIISITALHGSAPEEERILNSLIYRFYGLSDSEIQYIEGQVK
;
A
#
# COMPACT_ATOMS: atom_id res chain seq x y z
N MET A 1 5.68 39.78 -28.12
CA MET A 1 6.16 38.44 -28.45
C MET A 1 7.01 37.97 -27.25
N GLN A 2 6.43 37.14 -26.35
CA GLN A 2 7.19 36.48 -25.29
C GLN A 2 7.77 35.21 -25.89
N THR A 3 9.10 35.15 -26.02
CA THR A 3 9.82 33.94 -26.41
C THR A 3 9.90 33.02 -25.18
N HIS A 4 9.10 31.97 -25.16
CA HIS A 4 9.27 30.90 -24.19
C HIS A 4 10.52 30.07 -24.59
N SER A 5 11.60 30.20 -23.83
CA SER A 5 12.74 29.33 -23.98
C SER A 5 12.41 27.98 -23.33
N GLN A 6 12.53 26.90 -24.10
CA GLN A 6 12.36 25.53 -23.62
C GLN A 6 13.73 24.92 -23.34
N THR A 7 13.96 24.47 -22.14
CA THR A 7 15.20 23.76 -21.77
C THR A 7 15.01 22.27 -21.99
N ILE A 8 15.81 21.68 -22.88
CA ILE A 8 15.80 20.24 -23.16
C ILE A 8 16.78 19.54 -22.21
N THR A 9 16.26 18.71 -21.30
CA THR A 9 17.07 17.87 -20.43
C THR A 9 17.19 16.49 -21.07
N VAL A 10 18.40 16.10 -21.47
CA VAL A 10 18.68 14.79 -22.07
C VAL A 10 18.97 13.77 -20.95
N GLY A 11 17.97 12.97 -20.58
CA GLY A 11 18.14 11.76 -19.78
C GLY A 11 17.91 10.52 -20.65
N MET A 12 18.41 9.35 -20.27
CA MET A 12 18.28 8.10 -21.03
C MET A 12 16.85 7.53 -21.11
N ASP A 13 15.87 8.20 -20.48
CA ASP A 13 14.45 7.88 -20.56
C ASP A 13 13.72 8.95 -21.40
N ALA A 14 12.59 8.58 -22.00
CA ALA A 14 11.82 9.33 -22.99
C ALA A 14 11.89 10.87 -22.86
N TRP A 15 12.16 11.55 -23.96
CA TRP A 15 12.25 13.01 -24.09
C TRP A 15 10.96 13.68 -23.60
N SER A 16 10.97 14.26 -22.42
CA SER A 16 9.90 15.13 -21.94
C SER A 16 10.38 16.59 -21.97
N ILE A 17 9.66 17.44 -22.68
CA ILE A 17 9.91 18.88 -22.68
C ILE A 17 9.16 19.43 -21.47
N LEU A 18 9.89 19.76 -20.41
CA LEU A 18 9.32 20.40 -19.23
C LEU A 18 9.26 21.92 -19.43
N SER A 19 8.18 22.53 -18.98
CA SER A 19 8.08 23.98 -18.86
C SER A 19 9.02 24.50 -17.76
N ASP A 20 9.32 25.80 -17.76
CA ASP A 20 10.19 26.41 -16.76
C ASP A 20 9.67 26.18 -15.33
N ILE A 21 8.36 26.20 -15.12
CA ILE A 21 7.73 25.96 -13.81
C ILE A 21 7.88 24.50 -13.37
N GLU A 22 7.67 23.54 -14.28
CA GLU A 22 7.87 22.11 -13.99
C GLU A 22 9.32 21.81 -13.66
N LEU A 23 10.26 22.41 -14.37
CA LEU A 23 11.68 22.27 -14.12
C LEU A 23 12.06 22.84 -12.76
N SER A 24 11.49 24.01 -12.39
CA SER A 24 11.70 24.63 -11.07
C SER A 24 11.17 23.74 -9.96
N ILE A 25 9.94 23.25 -10.06
CA ILE A 25 9.31 22.32 -9.09
C ILE A 25 10.17 21.06 -8.94
N LYS A 26 10.55 20.43 -10.06
CA LYS A 26 11.39 19.23 -10.07
C LYS A 26 12.71 19.47 -9.32
N LYS A 27 13.43 20.55 -9.64
CA LYS A 27 14.70 20.88 -8.96
C LYS A 27 14.55 21.07 -7.46
N LYS A 28 13.49 21.73 -6.99
CA LYS A 28 13.22 21.93 -5.56
C LYS A 28 12.95 20.60 -4.86
N ILE A 29 12.10 19.75 -5.43
CA ILE A 29 11.78 18.43 -4.87
C ILE A 29 13.02 17.56 -4.80
N GLU A 30 13.79 17.47 -5.88
CA GLU A 30 15.01 16.64 -5.95
C GLU A 30 16.15 17.17 -5.06
N SER A 31 16.19 18.47 -4.75
CA SER A 31 17.22 19.06 -3.90
C SER A 31 17.14 18.65 -2.44
N VAL A 32 15.96 18.32 -1.94
CA VAL A 32 15.70 17.98 -0.53
C VAL A 32 15.12 16.56 -0.36
N GLY A 33 14.56 16.00 -1.43
CA GLY A 33 14.01 14.64 -1.43
C GLY A 33 15.06 13.58 -1.76
N THR A 34 14.82 12.37 -1.28
CA THR A 34 15.56 11.15 -1.63
C THR A 34 14.58 10.20 -2.31
N PRO A 35 14.93 9.58 -3.45
CA PRO A 35 14.07 8.57 -4.05
C PRO A 35 13.73 7.47 -3.04
N LEU A 36 12.46 7.05 -3.00
CA LEU A 36 12.00 6.09 -2.01
C LEU A 36 12.73 4.73 -2.10
N LYS A 37 13.25 4.36 -3.27
CA LYS A 37 14.13 3.19 -3.45
C LYS A 37 15.42 3.24 -2.63
N ASP A 38 15.87 4.45 -2.23
CA ASP A 38 17.10 4.68 -1.48
C ASP A 38 16.81 4.89 0.04
N TRP A 39 15.54 4.70 0.44
CA TRP A 39 15.12 4.64 1.83
C TRP A 39 15.31 3.23 2.38
N ASP A 40 15.43 3.12 3.70
CA ASP A 40 15.40 1.84 4.40
C ASP A 40 13.95 1.37 4.57
N VAL A 41 13.36 0.95 3.45
CA VAL A 41 11.97 0.46 3.38
C VAL A 41 11.88 -0.72 2.45
N ASP A 42 11.01 -1.65 2.80
CA ASP A 42 10.68 -2.80 1.97
C ASP A 42 9.30 -2.64 1.32
N ILE A 43 9.22 -2.84 0.02
CA ILE A 43 7.98 -2.78 -0.73
C ILE A 43 7.69 -4.15 -1.34
N PHE A 44 6.51 -4.69 -1.01
CA PHE A 44 6.05 -5.98 -1.51
C PHE A 44 4.64 -5.90 -2.09
N ARG A 45 4.32 -6.82 -2.97
CA ARG A 45 2.96 -7.05 -3.44
C ARG A 45 2.20 -7.87 -2.40
N GLY A 46 0.89 -7.68 -2.31
CA GLY A 46 0.03 -8.47 -1.45
C GLY A 46 -0.02 -9.96 -1.83
N VAL A 47 -0.60 -10.76 -0.95
CA VAL A 47 -0.61 -12.23 -1.05
C VAL A 47 -1.46 -12.70 -2.23
N LEU A 48 -0.90 -13.60 -3.03
CA LEU A 48 -1.58 -14.30 -4.11
C LEU A 48 -2.05 -15.67 -3.63
N THR A 49 -3.34 -15.94 -3.81
CA THR A 49 -3.92 -17.25 -3.47
C THR A 49 -3.90 -18.22 -4.63
N GLY A 50 -3.84 -17.73 -5.86
CA GLY A 50 -4.01 -18.52 -7.08
C GLY A 50 -5.46 -19.01 -7.31
N TYR A 51 -6.30 -18.99 -6.29
CA TYR A 51 -7.75 -19.29 -6.39
C TYR A 51 -8.51 -18.66 -5.21
N ASN A 52 -9.00 -17.45 -5.41
CA ASN A 52 -9.58 -16.64 -4.33
C ASN A 52 -10.82 -17.29 -3.68
N ASP A 53 -11.66 -17.98 -4.43
CA ASP A 53 -12.91 -18.56 -3.93
C ASP A 53 -12.71 -19.60 -2.81
N ALA A 54 -11.56 -20.29 -2.80
CA ALA A 54 -11.21 -21.22 -1.74
C ALA A 54 -10.55 -20.56 -0.52
N PHE A 55 -9.74 -19.53 -0.75
CA PHE A 55 -8.86 -18.97 0.29
C PHE A 55 -9.33 -17.63 0.86
N ILE A 56 -10.24 -16.92 0.17
CA ILE A 56 -10.82 -15.68 0.66
C ILE A 56 -12.29 -15.92 1.01
N ILE A 57 -12.59 -15.87 2.30
CA ILE A 57 -13.88 -16.22 2.86
C ILE A 57 -14.57 -15.03 3.53
N SER A 58 -15.89 -15.09 3.66
CA SER A 58 -16.66 -14.12 4.43
C SER A 58 -16.53 -14.34 5.95
N SER A 59 -17.00 -13.38 6.75
CA SER A 59 -17.06 -13.51 8.20
C SER A 59 -17.97 -14.67 8.62
N GLU A 60 -19.08 -14.88 7.92
CA GLU A 60 -20.01 -15.99 8.19
C GLU A 60 -19.34 -17.35 7.94
N LYS A 61 -18.59 -17.48 6.83
CA LYS A 61 -17.86 -18.73 6.53
C LYS A 61 -16.73 -18.97 7.53
N ARG A 62 -16.06 -17.90 7.99
CA ARG A 62 -15.08 -18.03 9.06
C ARG A 62 -15.68 -18.58 10.34
N GLU A 63 -16.81 -18.04 10.77
CA GLU A 63 -17.50 -18.53 11.98
C GLU A 63 -17.99 -19.99 11.82
N GLU A 64 -18.45 -20.37 10.62
CA GLU A 64 -18.80 -21.75 10.31
C GLU A 64 -17.61 -22.70 10.44
N ILE A 65 -16.45 -22.35 9.86
CA ILE A 65 -15.22 -23.16 9.97
C ILE A 65 -14.79 -23.26 11.44
N LEU A 66 -14.83 -22.17 12.21
CA LEU A 66 -14.46 -22.17 13.61
C LEU A 66 -15.44 -22.96 14.49
N ALA A 67 -16.71 -23.00 14.12
CA ALA A 67 -17.72 -23.81 14.83
C ALA A 67 -17.56 -25.33 14.57
N ASN A 68 -16.98 -25.69 13.43
CA ASN A 68 -16.74 -27.09 13.05
C ASN A 68 -15.44 -27.66 13.62
N CYS A 69 -14.62 -26.86 14.34
CA CYS A 69 -13.43 -27.35 15.01
C CYS A 69 -13.81 -28.35 16.11
N ALA A 70 -13.07 -29.45 16.19
CA ALA A 70 -13.34 -30.56 17.13
C ALA A 70 -13.17 -30.17 18.59
N ASP A 71 -12.25 -29.24 18.86
CA ASP A 71 -11.94 -28.77 20.21
C ASP A 71 -11.43 -27.31 20.20
N GLU A 72 -11.29 -26.75 21.39
CA GLU A 72 -10.83 -25.36 21.55
C GLU A 72 -9.39 -25.15 21.07
N SER A 73 -8.53 -26.17 21.12
CA SER A 73 -7.15 -26.10 20.63
C SER A 73 -7.12 -25.99 19.11
N GLU A 74 -7.90 -26.80 18.39
CA GLU A 74 -8.06 -26.64 16.93
C GLU A 74 -8.65 -25.26 16.59
N ARG A 75 -9.67 -24.84 17.33
CA ARG A 75 -10.31 -23.54 17.10
C ARG A 75 -9.33 -22.37 17.22
N GLN A 76 -8.48 -22.36 18.25
CA GLN A 76 -7.49 -21.31 18.44
C GLN A 76 -6.42 -21.32 17.32
N ARG A 77 -5.91 -22.50 16.95
CA ARG A 77 -4.96 -22.62 15.83
C ARG A 77 -5.59 -22.14 14.52
N THR A 78 -6.82 -22.58 14.23
CA THR A 78 -7.56 -22.22 13.04
C THR A 78 -7.84 -20.70 12.99
N ALA A 79 -8.27 -20.11 14.11
CA ALA A 79 -8.47 -18.67 14.19
C ALA A 79 -7.19 -17.86 13.92
N ALA A 80 -6.02 -18.38 14.32
CA ALA A 80 -4.73 -17.71 14.11
C ALA A 80 -4.31 -17.67 12.64
N ILE A 81 -4.64 -18.66 11.82
CA ILE A 81 -4.31 -18.69 10.40
C ILE A 81 -5.39 -18.03 9.52
N ILE A 82 -6.58 -17.75 10.02
CA ILE A 82 -7.63 -17.04 9.27
C ILE A 82 -7.53 -15.55 9.62
N ARG A 83 -6.90 -14.77 8.73
CA ARG A 83 -6.56 -13.38 8.96
C ARG A 83 -7.41 -12.41 8.12
N PRO A 84 -7.79 -11.22 8.63
CA PRO A 84 -8.51 -10.25 7.84
C PRO A 84 -7.66 -9.76 6.66
N ILE A 85 -8.27 -9.56 5.48
CA ILE A 85 -7.59 -9.18 4.24
C ILE A 85 -8.09 -7.82 3.73
N LEU A 86 -7.17 -6.99 3.20
CA LEU A 86 -7.50 -5.75 2.50
C LEU A 86 -7.26 -5.90 1.00
N ARG A 87 -8.25 -5.54 0.21
CA ARG A 87 -8.18 -5.46 -1.26
C ARG A 87 -7.99 -4.01 -1.69
N GLY A 88 -7.55 -3.77 -2.92
CA GLY A 88 -7.35 -2.42 -3.45
C GLY A 88 -8.57 -1.51 -3.29
N ARG A 89 -9.80 -2.03 -3.48
CA ARG A 89 -11.06 -1.28 -3.33
C ARG A 89 -11.41 -0.91 -1.87
N ASP A 90 -10.82 -1.62 -0.91
CA ASP A 90 -11.05 -1.37 0.52
C ASP A 90 -10.19 -0.21 1.03
N ILE A 91 -9.12 0.15 0.28
CA ILE A 91 -8.18 1.21 0.63
C ILE A 91 -8.79 2.58 0.32
N LYS A 92 -8.66 3.49 1.28
CA LYS A 92 -9.02 4.91 1.17
C LYS A 92 -7.78 5.76 1.48
N ARG A 93 -7.85 7.03 1.14
CA ARG A 93 -6.83 8.00 1.51
C ARG A 93 -6.82 8.17 3.04
N TYR A 94 -5.69 7.90 3.67
CA TYR A 94 -5.47 7.87 5.13
C TYR A 94 -6.29 6.85 5.91
N GLY A 95 -7.01 5.94 5.25
CA GLY A 95 -7.87 4.97 5.94
C GLY A 95 -8.28 3.81 5.04
N TYR A 96 -9.16 2.96 5.55
CA TYR A 96 -9.71 1.83 4.82
C TYR A 96 -11.15 1.53 5.26
N SER A 97 -11.89 0.85 4.38
CA SER A 97 -13.22 0.31 4.68
C SER A 97 -13.17 -1.20 4.51
N TRP A 98 -12.89 -1.91 5.60
CA TRP A 98 -12.79 -3.36 5.58
C TRP A 98 -14.15 -4.01 5.26
N SER A 99 -14.14 -4.92 4.28
CA SER A 99 -15.35 -5.54 3.74
C SER A 99 -15.73 -6.87 4.39
N GLY A 100 -15.17 -7.19 5.57
CA GLY A 100 -15.50 -8.42 6.28
C GLY A 100 -14.93 -9.69 5.63
N LEU A 101 -13.85 -9.58 4.85
CA LEU A 101 -13.22 -10.72 4.19
C LEU A 101 -11.96 -11.17 4.93
N TRP A 102 -11.74 -12.48 4.90
CA TRP A 102 -10.68 -13.17 5.60
C TRP A 102 -9.88 -14.03 4.62
N LEU A 103 -8.57 -14.11 4.83
CA LEU A 103 -7.67 -15.03 4.15
C LEU A 103 -7.45 -16.26 5.03
N ILE A 104 -7.64 -17.45 4.46
CA ILE A 104 -7.12 -18.70 5.02
C ILE A 104 -5.63 -18.73 4.66
N ASN A 105 -4.79 -18.30 5.61
CA ASN A 105 -3.35 -18.15 5.42
C ASN A 105 -2.62 -19.47 5.72
N THR A 106 -2.88 -20.50 4.93
CA THR A 106 -2.12 -21.75 4.95
C THR A 106 -0.76 -21.55 4.28
N HIS A 107 0.11 -20.77 4.94
CA HIS A 107 1.43 -20.41 4.40
C HIS A 107 2.32 -21.64 4.19
N ASN A 108 3.28 -21.50 3.26
CA ASN A 108 4.27 -22.55 2.95
C ASN A 108 5.54 -22.45 3.81
N GLY A 109 5.47 -21.69 4.92
CA GLY A 109 6.62 -21.44 5.78
C GLY A 109 7.63 -20.47 5.21
N THR A 110 8.74 -20.33 5.90
CA THR A 110 9.95 -19.63 5.45
C THR A 110 11.12 -20.62 5.50
N ASN A 111 12.20 -20.32 4.77
CA ASN A 111 13.33 -21.26 4.68
C ASN A 111 14.11 -21.42 5.98
N GLU A 112 13.94 -20.55 6.97
CA GLU A 112 14.84 -20.45 8.12
C GLU A 112 14.15 -20.70 9.48
N ASP A 113 12.92 -20.17 9.72
CA ASP A 113 12.37 -20.15 11.09
C ASP A 113 10.90 -20.55 11.23
N LEU A 114 10.15 -20.65 10.15
CA LEU A 114 8.73 -20.94 10.21
C LEU A 114 8.36 -22.15 9.35
N GLU A 115 7.92 -23.20 10.02
CA GLU A 115 7.42 -24.40 9.37
C GLU A 115 6.14 -24.10 8.55
N ARG A 116 5.97 -24.78 7.42
CA ARG A 116 4.72 -24.67 6.64
C ARG A 116 3.54 -25.15 7.45
N ILE A 117 2.36 -24.66 7.13
CA ILE A 117 1.11 -25.18 7.67
C ILE A 117 0.88 -26.61 7.16
N HIS A 118 0.80 -27.58 8.06
CA HIS A 118 0.35 -28.93 7.77
C HIS A 118 -1.18 -28.97 7.88
N ILE A 119 -1.85 -29.21 6.76
CA ILE A 119 -3.31 -29.10 6.70
C ILE A 119 -4.02 -30.12 7.58
N GLU A 120 -3.35 -31.23 7.89
CA GLU A 120 -3.83 -32.29 8.77
C GLU A 120 -4.06 -31.82 10.21
N ASP A 121 -3.36 -30.76 10.61
CA ASP A 121 -3.52 -30.13 11.95
C ASP A 121 -4.74 -29.18 12.00
N TYR A 122 -5.43 -28.98 10.86
CA TYR A 122 -6.54 -28.04 10.68
C TYR A 122 -7.72 -28.74 9.95
N PRO A 123 -8.33 -29.78 10.54
CA PRO A 123 -9.37 -30.59 9.87
C PRO A 123 -10.54 -29.77 9.32
N SER A 124 -11.01 -28.75 10.07
CA SER A 124 -12.11 -27.89 9.63
C SER A 124 -11.74 -27.01 8.43
N VAL A 125 -10.50 -26.55 8.33
CA VAL A 125 -9.98 -25.82 7.16
C VAL A 125 -9.80 -26.77 5.99
N LYS A 126 -9.31 -27.98 6.25
CA LYS A 126 -9.14 -29.01 5.22
C LYS A 126 -10.48 -29.36 4.59
N GLU A 127 -11.51 -29.62 5.39
CA GLU A 127 -12.87 -29.90 4.90
C GLU A 127 -13.40 -28.79 3.99
N HIS A 128 -13.18 -27.52 4.38
CA HIS A 128 -13.54 -26.39 3.54
C HIS A 128 -12.77 -26.38 2.20
N LEU A 129 -11.45 -26.56 2.23
CA LEU A 129 -10.61 -26.54 1.03
C LEU A 129 -10.85 -27.74 0.11
N ASP A 130 -11.21 -28.91 0.66
CA ASP A 130 -11.55 -30.12 -0.11
C ASP A 130 -12.75 -29.89 -1.04
N ASN A 131 -13.70 -29.01 -0.69
CA ASN A 131 -14.78 -28.61 -1.58
C ASN A 131 -14.29 -27.93 -2.87
N TYR A 132 -13.07 -27.42 -2.88
CA TYR A 132 -12.43 -26.76 -4.02
C TYR A 132 -11.28 -27.56 -4.64
N TRP A 133 -11.12 -28.85 -4.27
CA TRP A 133 -9.96 -29.68 -4.61
C TRP A 133 -9.59 -29.61 -6.09
N LEU A 134 -10.54 -29.80 -6.99
CA LEU A 134 -10.31 -29.80 -8.45
C LEU A 134 -9.70 -28.50 -8.99
N SER A 135 -9.90 -27.40 -8.28
CA SER A 135 -9.40 -26.07 -8.62
C SER A 135 -8.05 -25.79 -7.96
N ILE A 136 -7.92 -26.07 -6.65
CA ILE A 136 -6.70 -25.78 -5.90
C ILE A 136 -5.54 -26.71 -6.28
N GLU A 137 -5.82 -27.96 -6.67
CA GLU A 137 -4.82 -28.90 -7.15
C GLU A 137 -4.09 -28.41 -8.40
N LYS A 138 -4.80 -27.74 -9.30
CA LYS A 138 -4.30 -27.29 -10.62
C LYS A 138 -3.78 -25.86 -10.63
N ARG A 139 -3.99 -25.07 -9.56
CA ARG A 139 -3.54 -23.67 -9.51
C ARG A 139 -2.03 -23.54 -9.62
N ALA A 140 -1.55 -22.52 -10.33
CA ALA A 140 -0.13 -22.28 -10.52
C ALA A 140 0.54 -21.69 -9.25
N ASP A 141 -0.16 -20.78 -8.54
CA ASP A 141 0.34 -20.11 -7.34
C ASP A 141 0.06 -20.93 -6.06
N LYS A 142 0.62 -22.14 -5.97
CA LYS A 142 0.56 -22.99 -4.78
C LYS A 142 1.95 -23.18 -4.17
N GLY A 143 1.96 -23.58 -2.88
CA GLY A 143 3.17 -24.02 -2.19
C GLY A 143 3.48 -25.50 -2.47
N ASP A 144 4.05 -26.18 -1.48
CA ASP A 144 4.45 -27.58 -1.58
C ASP A 144 3.27 -28.53 -1.77
N THR A 145 2.11 -28.14 -1.24
CA THR A 145 0.87 -28.89 -1.42
C THR A 145 -0.23 -27.99 -2.02
N PRO A 146 -1.29 -28.57 -2.61
CA PRO A 146 -2.44 -27.79 -3.08
C PRO A 146 -3.13 -26.97 -1.98
N TYR A 147 -2.99 -27.34 -0.72
CA TYR A 147 -3.55 -26.61 0.41
C TYR A 147 -2.73 -25.38 0.79
N ASN A 148 -1.42 -25.34 0.50
CA ASN A 148 -0.55 -24.25 0.88
C ASN A 148 -0.56 -23.12 -0.14
N LEU A 149 -0.54 -21.88 0.35
CA LEU A 149 -0.25 -20.70 -0.44
C LEU A 149 1.20 -20.76 -0.93
N ARG A 150 1.50 -20.06 -2.04
CA ARG A 150 2.88 -19.97 -2.55
C ARG A 150 3.83 -19.38 -1.50
N ASN A 151 5.13 -19.64 -1.67
CA ASN A 151 6.17 -19.07 -0.81
C ASN A 151 6.08 -17.53 -0.76
N CYS A 152 6.20 -17.00 0.46
CA CYS A 152 6.18 -15.59 0.75
C CYS A 152 7.41 -15.26 1.61
N ALA A 153 8.43 -14.61 1.01
CA ALA A 153 9.67 -14.28 1.69
C ALA A 153 9.53 -13.19 2.77
N TYR A 154 8.38 -12.50 2.81
CA TYR A 154 8.06 -11.40 3.74
C TYR A 154 6.87 -11.75 4.64
N LEU A 155 6.73 -13.02 4.99
CA LEU A 155 5.59 -13.53 5.75
C LEU A 155 5.47 -12.89 7.15
N ASP A 156 6.61 -12.66 7.79
CA ASP A 156 6.76 -11.96 9.08
C ASP A 156 6.29 -10.50 9.01
N LEU A 157 6.58 -9.80 7.91
CA LEU A 157 6.19 -8.41 7.70
C LEU A 157 4.67 -8.23 7.54
N LEU A 158 3.93 -9.30 7.22
CA LEU A 158 2.47 -9.25 7.17
C LEU A 158 1.82 -8.94 8.52
N SER A 159 2.55 -9.15 9.62
CA SER A 159 2.09 -8.90 10.99
C SER A 159 2.72 -7.65 11.62
N GLN A 160 3.49 -6.88 10.83
CA GLN A 160 4.13 -5.65 11.27
C GLN A 160 3.35 -4.41 10.80
N PRO A 161 3.55 -3.24 11.42
CA PRO A 161 3.04 -1.97 10.92
C PRO A 161 3.46 -1.76 9.46
N LYS A 162 2.53 -1.27 8.63
CA LYS A 162 2.78 -1.08 7.20
C LYS A 162 1.85 -0.07 6.56
N ILE A 163 2.32 0.60 5.51
CA ILE A 163 1.48 1.36 4.60
C ILE A 163 0.97 0.43 3.51
N VAL A 164 -0.33 0.50 3.20
CA VAL A 164 -0.96 -0.31 2.15
C VAL A 164 -1.62 0.59 1.11
N TRP A 165 -1.53 0.20 -0.19
CA TRP A 165 -2.22 0.89 -1.28
C TRP A 165 -2.66 -0.09 -2.37
N GLY A 166 -3.67 0.31 -3.17
CA GLY A 166 -4.14 -0.46 -4.31
C GLY A 166 -3.27 -0.25 -5.56
N GLU A 167 -3.07 -1.28 -6.38
CA GLU A 167 -2.33 -1.17 -7.65
C GLU A 167 -2.98 -0.16 -8.61
N ILE A 168 -4.30 -0.05 -8.61
CA ILE A 168 -5.04 0.83 -9.52
C ILE A 168 -5.84 1.84 -8.70
N SER A 169 -5.62 3.11 -8.93
CA SER A 169 -6.35 4.21 -8.29
C SER A 169 -6.39 5.45 -9.19
N ASP A 170 -7.38 6.29 -9.00
CA ASP A 170 -7.54 7.60 -9.63
C ASP A 170 -6.59 8.64 -9.03
N LYS A 171 -6.25 8.50 -7.76
CA LYS A 171 -5.36 9.41 -7.01
C LYS A 171 -4.60 8.67 -5.91
N THR A 172 -3.80 9.40 -5.14
CA THR A 172 -3.09 8.86 -3.98
C THR A 172 -4.10 8.33 -2.94
N LYS A 173 -4.01 7.04 -2.65
CA LYS A 173 -4.81 6.35 -1.62
C LYS A 173 -3.92 5.37 -0.88
N PHE A 174 -3.21 5.89 0.11
CA PHE A 174 -2.37 5.13 1.01
C PHE A 174 -3.00 5.13 2.40
N CYS A 175 -3.00 3.99 3.08
CA CYS A 175 -3.46 3.87 4.46
C CYS A 175 -2.40 3.19 5.33
N LEU A 176 -2.43 3.47 6.62
CA LEU A 176 -1.55 2.85 7.61
C LEU A 176 -2.31 1.74 8.36
N ASP A 177 -1.82 0.52 8.27
CA ASP A 177 -2.15 -0.59 9.15
C ASP A 177 -1.14 -0.61 10.31
N ARG A 178 -1.46 0.14 11.36
CA ARG A 178 -0.56 0.37 12.50
C ARG A 178 -0.31 -0.89 13.32
N GLU A 179 -1.31 -1.74 13.42
CA GLU A 179 -1.26 -2.94 14.27
C GLU A 179 -0.76 -4.18 13.52
N GLY A 180 -0.50 -4.06 12.21
CA GLY A 180 -0.16 -5.23 11.39
C GLY A 180 -1.30 -6.25 11.30
N LYS A 181 -2.53 -5.79 11.44
CA LYS A 181 -3.71 -6.64 11.53
C LYS A 181 -4.08 -7.28 10.20
N TYR A 182 -3.99 -6.52 9.12
CA TYR A 182 -4.52 -6.91 7.82
C TYR A 182 -3.45 -7.51 6.91
N VAL A 183 -3.84 -8.54 6.17
CA VAL A 183 -3.04 -9.07 5.06
C VAL A 183 -3.42 -8.32 3.78
N PRO A 184 -2.46 -7.71 3.07
CA PRO A 184 -2.71 -7.12 1.76
C PRO A 184 -2.99 -8.22 0.72
N GLU A 185 -4.05 -8.06 -0.10
CA GLU A 185 -4.41 -8.99 -1.18
C GLU A 185 -3.64 -8.65 -2.46
N ALA A 186 -3.57 -9.57 -3.41
CA ALA A 186 -2.80 -9.50 -4.66
C ALA A 186 -3.00 -8.23 -5.50
N THR A 187 -4.11 -7.50 -5.34
CA THR A 187 -4.37 -6.20 -6.00
C THR A 187 -3.79 -5.01 -5.24
N THR A 188 -3.05 -5.26 -4.16
CA THR A 188 -2.43 -4.25 -3.31
C THR A 188 -0.93 -4.41 -3.23
N PHE A 189 -0.27 -3.36 -2.73
CA PHE A 189 1.11 -3.35 -2.30
C PHE A 189 1.20 -2.92 -0.85
N MET A 190 2.29 -3.26 -0.19
CA MET A 190 2.62 -2.81 1.15
C MET A 190 4.04 -2.25 1.21
N LEU A 191 4.26 -1.31 2.14
CA LEU A 191 5.55 -0.74 2.49
C LEU A 191 5.76 -0.89 3.99
N SER A 192 6.86 -1.52 4.38
CA SER A 192 7.33 -1.64 5.77
C SER A 192 8.61 -0.82 5.94
N GLY A 193 8.88 -0.35 7.15
CA GLY A 193 10.06 0.45 7.48
C GLY A 193 9.79 1.35 8.68
N GLU A 194 10.71 2.27 8.91
CA GLU A 194 10.59 3.28 9.97
C GLU A 194 9.79 4.49 9.50
N ARG A 195 9.33 5.32 10.46
CA ARG A 195 8.64 6.60 10.25
C ARG A 195 7.45 6.52 9.30
N LEU A 196 6.66 5.46 9.42
CA LEU A 196 5.52 5.20 8.51
C LEU A 196 4.49 6.33 8.49
N THR A 197 4.27 7.04 9.60
CA THR A 197 3.35 8.20 9.64
C THR A 197 3.88 9.35 8.79
N LEU A 198 5.19 9.65 8.85
CA LEU A 198 5.83 10.65 8.02
C LEU A 198 5.74 10.25 6.53
N LEU A 199 6.09 9.01 6.23
CA LEU A 199 5.98 8.48 4.86
C LEU A 199 4.55 8.55 4.33
N LEU A 200 3.56 8.20 5.15
CA LEU A 200 2.13 8.28 4.77
C LEU A 200 1.73 9.71 4.41
N ALA A 201 2.18 10.71 5.20
CA ALA A 201 1.92 12.11 4.94
C ALA A 201 2.45 12.53 3.56
N PHE A 202 3.71 12.22 3.28
CA PHE A 202 4.32 12.54 1.98
C PHE A 202 3.70 11.75 0.82
N LEU A 203 3.42 10.45 0.99
CA LEU A 203 2.84 9.61 -0.07
C LEU A 203 1.42 10.05 -0.47
N ASN A 204 0.66 10.61 0.48
CA ASN A 204 -0.68 11.12 0.22
C ASN A 204 -0.71 12.61 -0.16
N CYS A 205 0.36 13.39 -0.06
CA CYS A 205 0.33 14.82 -0.35
C CYS A 205 0.16 15.12 -1.85
N SER A 206 -0.29 16.34 -2.16
CA SER A 206 -0.48 16.80 -3.53
C SER A 206 0.84 16.83 -4.34
N VAL A 207 1.98 17.03 -3.69
CA VAL A 207 3.30 16.99 -4.37
C VAL A 207 3.58 15.59 -4.90
N SER A 208 3.36 14.54 -4.11
CA SER A 208 3.55 13.16 -4.56
C SER A 208 2.54 12.74 -5.62
N GLU A 209 1.30 13.20 -5.53
CA GLU A 209 0.28 12.97 -6.55
C GLU A 209 0.69 13.64 -7.89
N TYR A 210 1.17 14.87 -7.84
CA TYR A 210 1.73 15.56 -9.00
C TYR A 210 2.94 14.82 -9.59
N MET A 211 3.93 14.48 -8.77
CA MET A 211 5.10 13.72 -9.23
C MET A 211 4.69 12.40 -9.88
N PHE A 212 3.77 11.67 -9.27
CA PHE A 212 3.32 10.40 -9.79
C PHE A 212 2.56 10.56 -11.12
N SER A 213 1.82 11.66 -11.32
CA SER A 213 1.15 11.96 -12.58
C SER A 213 2.14 12.08 -13.75
N THR A 214 3.38 12.52 -13.49
CA THR A 214 4.43 12.66 -14.50
C THR A 214 5.15 11.33 -14.82
N ILE A 215 5.24 10.41 -13.84
CA ILE A 215 5.96 9.14 -13.99
C ILE A 215 5.04 7.92 -14.10
N GLY A 216 3.76 8.08 -13.76
CA GLY A 216 2.76 7.01 -13.74
C GLY A 216 2.40 6.51 -15.13
N THR A 217 1.83 5.31 -15.19
CA THR A 217 1.28 4.73 -16.41
C THR A 217 -0.23 4.73 -16.31
N THR A 218 -0.89 5.48 -17.19
CA THR A 218 -2.35 5.55 -17.23
C THR A 218 -2.94 4.24 -17.74
N THR A 219 -4.15 3.92 -17.28
CA THR A 219 -4.90 2.75 -17.77
C THR A 219 -5.82 3.08 -18.96
N GLY A 220 -5.88 4.37 -19.35
CA GLY A 220 -6.77 4.85 -20.41
C GLY A 220 -8.21 5.17 -19.95
N VAL A 221 -8.55 4.93 -18.67
CA VAL A 221 -9.90 5.17 -18.10
C VAL A 221 -9.86 6.10 -16.88
N GLY A 222 -8.91 7.03 -16.83
CA GLY A 222 -8.78 8.00 -15.73
C GLY A 222 -8.17 7.46 -14.46
N THR A 223 -7.62 6.24 -14.48
CA THR A 223 -6.87 5.63 -13.36
C THR A 223 -5.41 5.42 -13.72
N VAL A 224 -4.58 5.29 -12.69
CA VAL A 224 -3.12 5.11 -12.81
C VAL A 224 -2.71 3.83 -12.08
N ARG A 225 -1.65 3.17 -12.59
CA ARG A 225 -1.06 1.99 -11.96
C ARG A 225 0.06 2.38 -11.00
N TRP A 226 -0.23 2.24 -9.71
CA TRP A 226 0.67 2.54 -8.59
C TRP A 226 1.60 1.36 -8.27
N LYS A 227 2.38 0.92 -9.27
CA LYS A 227 3.30 -0.21 -9.13
C LYS A 227 4.54 0.15 -8.31
N LYS A 228 5.12 -0.84 -7.59
CA LYS A 228 6.34 -0.73 -6.80
C LYS A 228 7.41 0.13 -7.47
N PHE A 229 7.88 -0.25 -8.67
CA PHE A 229 8.98 0.42 -9.36
C PHE A 229 8.71 1.90 -9.72
N LYS A 230 7.44 2.33 -9.71
CA LYS A 230 7.04 3.73 -9.88
C LYS A 230 7.01 4.47 -8.56
N ILE A 231 6.48 3.84 -7.51
CA ILE A 231 6.49 4.39 -6.15
C ILE A 231 7.93 4.61 -5.67
N GLU A 232 8.82 3.68 -5.96
CA GLU A 232 10.26 3.76 -5.65
C GLU A 232 10.97 5.00 -6.23
N GLN A 233 10.40 5.63 -7.27
CA GLN A 233 10.93 6.84 -7.90
C GLN A 233 10.43 8.15 -7.25
N LEU A 234 9.47 8.08 -6.34
CA LEU A 234 8.99 9.28 -5.63
C LEU A 234 10.09 9.82 -4.71
N TYR A 235 10.29 11.13 -4.76
CA TYR A 235 11.24 11.82 -3.90
C TYR A 235 10.57 12.20 -2.58
N VAL A 236 10.98 11.58 -1.50
CA VAL A 236 10.49 11.83 -0.15
C VAL A 236 11.65 12.32 0.72
N PRO A 237 11.50 13.35 1.54
CA PRO A 237 12.59 13.86 2.39
C PRO A 237 13.03 12.83 3.42
N ARG A 238 14.29 12.41 3.37
CA ARG A 238 14.90 11.54 4.39
C ARG A 238 15.50 12.35 5.52
N ASN A 239 16.15 13.47 5.18
CA ASN A 239 16.77 14.39 6.14
C ASN A 239 15.84 15.58 6.33
N ILE A 240 14.95 15.49 7.29
CA ILE A 240 14.02 16.55 7.68
C ILE A 240 14.33 16.98 9.11
N ASP A 241 14.27 18.28 9.37
CA ASP A 241 14.36 18.81 10.72
C ASP A 241 13.29 18.19 11.62
N GLU A 242 13.67 17.79 12.82
CA GLU A 242 12.78 17.03 13.72
C GLU A 242 11.53 17.82 14.11
N THR A 243 11.63 19.14 14.27
CA THR A 243 10.47 20.00 14.57
C THR A 243 9.46 19.99 13.41
N MET A 244 9.96 20.08 12.17
CA MET A 244 9.12 20.02 10.98
C MET A 244 8.55 18.60 10.78
N ALA A 245 9.35 17.57 11.00
CA ALA A 245 8.90 16.19 10.92
C ALA A 245 7.78 15.91 11.90
N GLN A 246 7.95 16.31 13.16
CA GLN A 246 6.93 16.16 14.19
C GLN A 246 5.63 16.90 13.82
N ALA A 247 5.72 18.13 13.34
CA ALA A 247 4.54 18.88 12.92
C ALA A 247 3.77 18.20 11.77
N ILE A 248 4.48 17.58 10.82
CA ILE A 248 3.88 16.82 9.71
C ILE A 248 3.25 15.52 10.23
N GLU A 249 3.94 14.80 11.11
CA GLU A 249 3.43 13.55 11.70
C GLU A 249 2.20 13.81 12.57
N GLU A 250 2.19 14.82 13.42
CA GLU A 250 1.04 15.22 14.24
C GLU A 250 -0.17 15.61 13.36
N GLN A 251 0.07 16.34 12.27
CA GLN A 251 -1.00 16.69 11.34
C GLN A 251 -1.53 15.46 10.61
N CYS A 252 -0.67 14.52 10.21
CA CYS A 252 -1.05 13.25 9.60
C CYS A 252 -1.90 12.40 10.55
N GLU A 253 -1.52 12.29 11.83
CA GLU A 253 -2.29 11.58 12.86
C GLU A 253 -3.69 12.19 13.05
N ARG A 254 -3.78 13.51 12.99
CA ARG A 254 -5.07 14.21 13.04
C ARG A 254 -5.96 13.86 11.85
N ILE A 255 -5.37 13.82 10.64
CA ILE A 255 -6.08 13.38 9.42
C ILE A 255 -6.59 11.95 9.56
N ILE A 256 -5.73 11.02 10.01
CA ILE A 256 -6.10 9.61 10.22
C ILE A 256 -7.29 9.52 11.18
N SER A 257 -7.21 10.22 12.32
CA SER A 257 -8.25 10.19 13.36
C SER A 257 -9.59 10.73 12.85
N ILE A 258 -9.57 11.86 12.14
CA ILE A 258 -10.79 12.48 11.58
C ILE A 258 -11.35 11.62 10.45
N THR A 259 -10.48 11.07 9.59
CA THR A 259 -10.91 10.17 8.49
C THR A 259 -11.57 8.92 9.03
N ALA A 260 -11.08 8.35 10.12
CA ALA A 260 -11.69 7.20 10.78
C ALA A 260 -13.10 7.48 11.29
N LEU A 261 -13.38 8.71 11.74
CA LEU A 261 -14.68 9.13 12.28
C LEU A 261 -15.66 9.61 11.20
N HIS A 262 -15.15 10.33 10.19
CA HIS A 262 -15.98 11.09 9.25
C HIS A 262 -15.80 10.67 7.78
N GLY A 263 -14.90 9.73 7.50
CA GLY A 263 -14.60 9.23 6.15
C GLY A 263 -13.63 10.08 5.33
N SER A 264 -13.40 11.36 5.70
CA SER A 264 -12.44 12.26 5.04
C SER A 264 -12.09 13.44 5.95
N ALA A 265 -10.95 14.12 5.68
CA ALA A 265 -10.45 15.25 6.43
C ALA A 265 -9.86 16.35 5.51
N PRO A 266 -10.64 16.94 4.58
CA PRO A 266 -10.11 17.82 3.53
C PRO A 266 -9.45 19.08 4.06
N GLU A 267 -9.94 19.65 5.16
CA GLU A 267 -9.33 20.82 5.81
C GLU A 267 -7.95 20.50 6.36
N GLU A 268 -7.84 19.40 7.09
CA GLU A 268 -6.59 18.96 7.68
C GLU A 268 -5.57 18.54 6.60
N GLU A 269 -6.04 17.97 5.49
CA GLU A 269 -5.18 17.68 4.33
C GLU A 269 -4.63 18.95 3.69
N ARG A 270 -5.42 20.04 3.63
CA ARG A 270 -4.92 21.36 3.18
C ARG A 270 -3.82 21.90 4.09
N ILE A 271 -4.00 21.78 5.40
CA ILE A 271 -2.97 22.19 6.36
C ILE A 271 -1.70 21.39 6.17
N LEU A 272 -1.81 20.05 6.03
CA LEU A 272 -0.68 19.18 5.76
C LEU A 272 0.04 19.56 4.47
N ASN A 273 -0.69 19.75 3.37
CA ASN A 273 -0.11 20.18 2.11
C ASN A 273 0.65 21.52 2.23
N SER A 274 0.11 22.47 3.00
CA SER A 274 0.78 23.75 3.25
C SER A 274 2.10 23.61 4.01
N LEU A 275 2.19 22.68 4.97
CA LEU A 275 3.45 22.34 5.64
C LEU A 275 4.46 21.74 4.67
N ILE A 276 4.02 20.81 3.83
CA ILE A 276 4.86 20.14 2.84
C ILE A 276 5.33 21.11 1.75
N TYR A 277 4.47 22.01 1.25
CA TYR A 277 4.85 23.05 0.28
C TYR A 277 5.95 23.97 0.84
N ARG A 278 5.76 24.38 2.10
CA ARG A 278 6.80 25.19 2.81
C ARG A 278 8.10 24.43 2.93
N PHE A 279 8.05 23.15 3.26
CA PHE A 279 9.24 22.29 3.36
C PHE A 279 10.02 22.24 2.04
N TYR A 280 9.33 22.07 0.92
CA TYR A 280 9.95 22.08 -0.41
C TYR A 280 10.32 23.48 -0.92
N GLY A 281 9.96 24.54 -0.19
CA GLY A 281 10.20 25.93 -0.61
C GLY A 281 9.48 26.31 -1.89
N LEU A 282 8.27 25.78 -2.11
CA LEU A 282 7.47 26.08 -3.29
C LEU A 282 6.91 27.51 -3.23
N SER A 283 6.94 28.21 -4.36
CA SER A 283 6.29 29.51 -4.51
C SER A 283 4.78 29.36 -4.76
N ASP A 284 4.03 30.44 -4.56
CA ASP A 284 2.57 30.43 -4.78
C ASP A 284 2.20 30.01 -6.21
N SER A 285 2.98 30.40 -7.22
CA SER A 285 2.76 30.01 -8.62
C SER A 285 3.01 28.50 -8.83
N GLU A 286 4.02 27.93 -8.18
CA GLU A 286 4.31 26.49 -8.24
C GLU A 286 3.23 25.68 -7.51
N ILE A 287 2.76 26.16 -6.35
CA ILE A 287 1.65 25.56 -5.61
C ILE A 287 0.38 25.56 -6.45
N GLN A 288 0.00 26.70 -7.03
CA GLN A 288 -1.16 26.80 -7.93
C GLN A 288 -1.03 25.86 -9.13
N TYR A 289 0.18 25.73 -9.69
CA TYR A 289 0.43 24.80 -10.79
C TYR A 289 0.19 23.36 -10.36
N ILE A 290 0.77 22.91 -9.23
CA ILE A 290 0.58 21.56 -8.69
C ILE A 290 -0.90 21.28 -8.42
N GLU A 291 -1.58 22.18 -7.69
CA GLU A 291 -3.00 22.00 -7.35
C GLU A 291 -3.93 22.01 -8.59
N GLY A 292 -3.50 22.67 -9.66
CA GLY A 292 -4.20 22.63 -10.94
C GLY A 292 -4.07 21.30 -11.70
N GLN A 293 -3.01 20.53 -11.44
CA GLN A 293 -2.78 19.21 -12.06
C GLN A 293 -3.41 18.06 -11.27
N VAL A 294 -3.52 18.20 -9.95
CA VAL A 294 -4.13 17.20 -9.06
C VAL A 294 -5.59 17.59 -8.78
N LYS A 295 -6.53 16.84 -9.32
CA LYS A 295 -7.98 17.11 -9.20
C LYS A 295 -8.69 16.04 -8.38
#